data_22ba3af20387f5b34d649589ad4a36ee
#
_entry.id   22ba3af20387f5b34d649589ad4a36ee
#
_cell.length_a   1.000
_cell.length_b   1.000
_cell.length_c   1.000
_cell.angle_alpha   90.00
_cell.angle_beta   90.00
_cell.angle_gamma   90.00
#
_symmetry.space_group_name_H-M   'P 1'
#
loop_
_entity.id
_entity.type
_entity.pdbx_description
1 polymer ?
#
loop_
_entity_poly.entity_id
_entity_poly.type
_entity_poly.pdbx_seq_one_letter_code
_entity_poly.pdbx_strand_id
1 'polypeptide(L)'
;MDVELHYREEGTGEPLILLHGNGKDGSYFEHQMAAFAPRYRVIALDTRGHGRSPRGKAPFTIRQFADDLLAFMDERGIGRAHVLGFSDGGNIALVFALAHPERVGKLVLNGANLDGRGVRASVQLPIVAGYRAASLFGRRSEQARRKAEMLGLMVNDPNIAPAELAELGVPTLVVAGTRDIIKEAHTRLIAASIPNAQLAFVEGDHFVAHKSPGAFNAVVEGFLRP
;
A
#
# COMPACT_ATOMS: atom_id res chain seq x y z
N MET A 1 -4.97 -3.88 -19.18
CA MET A 1 -4.86 -2.60 -18.42
C MET A 1 -4.96 -1.43 -19.38
N ASP A 2 -5.53 -0.28 -19.00
CA ASP A 2 -5.65 0.93 -19.86
C ASP A 2 -4.48 1.92 -19.69
N VAL A 3 -3.50 1.57 -18.86
CA VAL A 3 -2.29 2.34 -18.59
C VAL A 3 -1.08 1.42 -18.49
N GLU A 4 0.07 1.87 -18.96
CA GLU A 4 1.34 1.21 -18.66
C GLU A 4 1.90 1.81 -17.37
N LEU A 5 2.14 0.97 -16.36
CA LEU A 5 2.67 1.41 -15.08
C LEU A 5 4.19 1.54 -15.16
N HIS A 6 4.68 2.70 -14.74
CA HIS A 6 6.11 2.92 -14.54
C HIS A 6 6.58 2.18 -13.28
N TYR A 7 7.80 1.65 -13.32
CA TYR A 7 8.43 1.00 -12.18
C TYR A 7 9.96 1.16 -12.24
N ARG A 8 10.58 0.92 -11.09
CA ARG A 8 12.02 0.74 -10.94
C ARG A 8 12.26 -0.68 -10.49
N GLU A 9 13.32 -1.29 -10.98
CA GLU A 9 13.66 -2.67 -10.66
C GLU A 9 15.15 -2.78 -10.37
N GLU A 10 15.49 -3.51 -9.30
CA GLU A 10 16.86 -3.78 -8.90
C GLU A 10 16.98 -5.19 -8.33
N GLY A 11 18.16 -5.82 -8.51
CA GLY A 11 18.43 -7.16 -7.98
C GLY A 11 17.87 -8.29 -8.83
N THR A 12 18.04 -9.50 -8.31
CA THR A 12 17.61 -10.76 -8.93
C THR A 12 17.06 -11.70 -7.86
N GLY A 13 16.37 -12.76 -8.26
CA GLY A 13 15.80 -13.74 -7.34
C GLY A 13 14.28 -13.65 -7.25
N GLU A 14 13.73 -13.98 -6.08
CA GLU A 14 12.28 -14.00 -5.85
C GLU A 14 11.72 -12.56 -5.91
N PRO A 15 10.61 -12.33 -6.64
CA PRO A 15 10.06 -10.98 -6.78
C PRO A 15 9.54 -10.41 -5.46
N LEU A 16 9.90 -9.14 -5.17
CA LEU A 16 9.37 -8.32 -4.08
C LEU A 16 8.83 -7.03 -4.67
N ILE A 17 7.51 -6.87 -4.68
CA ILE A 17 6.82 -5.68 -5.19
C ILE A 17 6.59 -4.69 -4.05
N LEU A 18 6.95 -3.43 -4.28
CA LEU A 18 6.81 -2.32 -3.34
C LEU A 18 5.75 -1.35 -3.85
N LEU A 19 4.72 -1.09 -3.04
CA LEU A 19 3.57 -0.22 -3.36
C LEU A 19 3.57 0.99 -2.43
N HIS A 20 3.80 2.17 -2.99
CA HIS A 20 3.87 3.43 -2.24
C HIS A 20 2.49 3.93 -1.76
N GLY A 21 2.51 4.88 -0.82
CA GLY A 21 1.30 5.54 -0.32
C GLY A 21 0.80 6.67 -1.22
N ASN A 22 -0.37 7.22 -0.88
CA ASN A 22 -1.02 8.31 -1.59
C ASN A 22 -0.09 9.52 -1.79
N GLY A 23 -0.06 10.05 -3.00
CA GLY A 23 0.76 11.22 -3.37
C GLY A 23 2.27 10.97 -3.36
N LYS A 24 2.71 9.71 -3.29
CA LYS A 24 4.10 9.27 -3.42
C LYS A 24 4.30 8.58 -4.77
N ASP A 25 5.50 8.05 -4.98
CA ASP A 25 5.89 7.21 -6.11
C ASP A 25 6.91 6.16 -5.64
N GLY A 26 7.42 5.35 -6.55
CA GLY A 26 8.38 4.28 -6.25
C GLY A 26 9.67 4.76 -5.58
N SER A 27 10.03 6.04 -5.70
CA SER A 27 11.23 6.60 -5.05
C SER A 27 11.13 6.62 -3.52
N TYR A 28 9.90 6.56 -2.97
CA TYR A 28 9.69 6.42 -1.53
C TYR A 28 10.46 5.24 -0.92
N PHE A 29 10.68 4.20 -1.70
CA PHE A 29 11.35 2.96 -1.27
C PHE A 29 12.83 2.87 -1.63
N GLU A 30 13.53 3.98 -1.85
CA GLU A 30 14.96 3.96 -2.20
C GLU A 30 15.82 3.15 -1.21
N HIS A 31 15.53 3.27 0.10
CA HIS A 31 16.24 2.53 1.14
C HIS A 31 15.89 1.04 1.14
N GLN A 32 14.65 0.67 0.82
CA GLN A 32 14.19 -0.71 0.75
C GLN A 32 14.73 -1.40 -0.51
N MET A 33 14.76 -0.68 -1.64
CA MET A 33 15.38 -1.18 -2.86
C MET A 33 16.85 -1.55 -2.62
N ALA A 34 17.64 -0.62 -2.09
CA ALA A 34 19.05 -0.87 -1.79
C ALA A 34 19.25 -2.03 -0.79
N ALA A 35 18.39 -2.14 0.23
CA ALA A 35 18.52 -3.15 1.27
C ALA A 35 18.13 -4.56 0.78
N PHE A 36 17.11 -4.68 -0.07
CA PHE A 36 16.57 -5.98 -0.46
C PHE A 36 17.08 -6.49 -1.82
N ALA A 37 17.57 -5.62 -2.72
CA ALA A 37 18.12 -6.00 -4.02
C ALA A 37 19.23 -7.08 -3.99
N PRO A 38 20.06 -7.20 -2.93
CA PRO A 38 21.02 -8.30 -2.86
C PRO A 38 20.41 -9.71 -2.79
N ARG A 39 19.11 -9.84 -2.46
CA ARG A 39 18.44 -11.13 -2.26
C ARG A 39 17.15 -11.31 -3.04
N TYR A 40 16.54 -10.22 -3.47
CA TYR A 40 15.24 -10.19 -4.15
C TYR A 40 15.33 -9.42 -5.46
N ARG A 41 14.50 -9.78 -6.39
CA ARG A 41 14.16 -8.94 -7.53
C ARG A 41 13.17 -7.89 -7.03
N VAL A 42 13.65 -6.72 -6.63
CA VAL A 42 12.83 -5.66 -6.01
C VAL A 42 12.23 -4.77 -7.09
N ILE A 43 10.92 -4.60 -7.08
CA ILE A 43 10.15 -3.83 -8.06
C ILE A 43 9.36 -2.76 -7.32
N ALA A 44 9.77 -1.49 -7.41
CA ALA A 44 9.05 -0.35 -6.86
C ALA A 44 8.14 0.25 -7.95
N LEU A 45 6.84 0.10 -7.77
CA LEU A 45 5.82 0.45 -8.75
C LEU A 45 5.27 1.85 -8.49
N ASP A 46 5.16 2.67 -9.54
CA ASP A 46 4.34 3.87 -9.53
C ASP A 46 2.89 3.45 -9.80
N THR A 47 1.99 3.63 -8.84
CA THR A 47 0.58 3.27 -9.03
C THR A 47 -0.10 4.24 -9.99
N ARG A 48 -1.21 3.83 -10.61
CA ARG A 48 -2.02 4.65 -11.53
C ARG A 48 -2.15 6.10 -11.06
N GLY A 49 -1.81 7.07 -11.92
CA GLY A 49 -1.93 8.51 -11.65
C GLY A 49 -0.91 9.07 -10.65
N HIS A 50 0.09 8.27 -10.25
CA HIS A 50 1.19 8.69 -9.38
C HIS A 50 2.52 8.60 -10.13
N GLY A 51 3.52 9.37 -9.66
CA GLY A 51 4.86 9.36 -10.23
C GLY A 51 4.85 9.57 -11.73
N ARG A 52 5.36 8.59 -12.47
CA ARG A 52 5.43 8.58 -13.94
C ARG A 52 4.32 7.76 -14.60
N SER A 53 3.49 7.08 -13.80
CA SER A 53 2.36 6.30 -14.32
C SER A 53 1.18 7.20 -14.71
N PRO A 54 0.62 7.03 -15.93
CA PRO A 54 -0.52 7.83 -16.37
C PRO A 54 -1.77 7.53 -15.54
N ARG A 55 -2.70 8.50 -15.51
CA ARG A 55 -3.98 8.36 -14.80
C ARG A 55 -4.92 7.34 -15.46
N GLY A 56 -4.90 7.26 -16.79
CA GLY A 56 -5.84 6.45 -17.56
C GLY A 56 -7.31 6.89 -17.39
N LYS A 57 -8.22 6.00 -17.81
CA LYS A 57 -9.67 6.25 -17.79
C LYS A 57 -10.43 5.40 -16.76
N ALA A 58 -9.85 4.29 -16.30
CA ALA A 58 -10.47 3.41 -15.33
C ALA A 58 -10.75 4.14 -13.99
N PRO A 59 -11.62 3.60 -13.12
CA PRO A 59 -11.91 4.16 -11.79
C PRO A 59 -10.64 4.44 -10.98
N PHE A 60 -10.68 5.48 -10.13
CA PHE A 60 -9.56 5.82 -9.25
C PHE A 60 -9.87 5.32 -7.84
N THR A 61 -9.69 4.02 -7.63
CA THR A 61 -10.02 3.31 -6.39
C THR A 61 -8.91 2.33 -6.03
N ILE A 62 -8.82 1.99 -4.75
CA ILE A 62 -7.87 0.97 -4.25
C ILE A 62 -8.10 -0.39 -4.95
N ARG A 63 -9.36 -0.77 -5.21
CA ARG A 63 -9.68 -2.01 -5.94
C ARG A 63 -9.14 -2.00 -7.37
N GLN A 64 -9.34 -0.89 -8.11
CA GLN A 64 -8.78 -0.77 -9.45
C GLN A 64 -7.25 -0.84 -9.45
N PHE A 65 -6.60 -0.28 -8.43
CA PHE A 65 -5.13 -0.36 -8.32
C PHE A 65 -4.65 -1.79 -8.03
N ALA A 66 -5.45 -2.59 -7.33
CA ALA A 66 -5.18 -4.02 -7.16
C ALA A 66 -5.34 -4.80 -8.49
N ASP A 67 -6.36 -4.46 -9.30
CA ASP A 67 -6.53 -5.02 -10.66
C ASP A 67 -5.36 -4.61 -11.58
N ASP A 68 -4.86 -3.38 -11.46
CA ASP A 68 -3.69 -2.92 -12.19
C ASP A 68 -2.42 -3.68 -11.79
N LEU A 69 -2.27 -4.01 -10.50
CA LEU A 69 -1.16 -4.84 -10.00
C LEU A 69 -1.23 -6.24 -10.60
N LEU A 70 -2.41 -6.87 -10.65
CA LEU A 70 -2.59 -8.17 -11.30
C LEU A 70 -2.14 -8.12 -12.76
N ALA A 71 -2.67 -7.15 -13.51
CA ALA A 71 -2.34 -6.99 -14.92
C ALA A 71 -0.84 -6.73 -15.14
N PHE A 72 -0.21 -5.90 -14.30
CA PHE A 72 1.23 -5.66 -14.32
C PHE A 72 2.02 -6.96 -14.11
N MET A 73 1.63 -7.77 -13.12
CA MET A 73 2.28 -9.05 -12.85
C MET A 73 2.14 -10.01 -14.04
N ASP A 74 0.97 -10.07 -14.65
CA ASP A 74 0.72 -10.93 -15.81
C ASP A 74 1.54 -10.49 -17.03
N GLU A 75 1.57 -9.21 -17.35
CA GLU A 75 2.35 -8.64 -18.45
C GLU A 75 3.86 -8.87 -18.28
N ARG A 76 4.35 -8.97 -17.04
CA ARG A 76 5.76 -9.19 -16.71
C ARG A 76 6.11 -10.66 -16.43
N GLY A 77 5.16 -11.57 -16.56
CA GLY A 77 5.35 -13.00 -16.29
C GLY A 77 5.65 -13.31 -14.83
N ILE A 78 5.19 -12.46 -13.89
CA ILE A 78 5.38 -12.63 -12.45
C ILE A 78 4.22 -13.48 -11.92
N GLY A 79 4.41 -14.79 -11.80
CA GLY A 79 3.38 -15.69 -11.33
C GLY A 79 3.04 -15.47 -9.85
N ARG A 80 4.04 -15.20 -9.00
CA ARG A 80 3.91 -14.96 -7.57
C ARG A 80 4.99 -13.99 -7.10
N ALA A 81 4.68 -13.14 -6.13
CA ALA A 81 5.63 -12.18 -5.54
C ALA A 81 5.38 -12.01 -4.05
N HIS A 82 6.39 -11.61 -3.28
CA HIS A 82 6.18 -10.92 -2.01
C HIS A 82 5.66 -9.51 -2.30
N VAL A 83 4.78 -9.00 -1.45
CA VAL A 83 4.22 -7.65 -1.62
C VAL A 83 4.39 -6.86 -0.33
N LEU A 84 5.02 -5.70 -0.42
CA LEU A 84 5.15 -4.73 0.67
C LEU A 84 4.43 -3.45 0.25
N GLY A 85 3.41 -3.06 1.01
CA GLY A 85 2.66 -1.84 0.77
C GLY A 85 2.74 -0.86 1.94
N PHE A 86 2.90 0.42 1.62
CA PHE A 86 2.86 1.52 2.57
C PHE A 86 1.57 2.33 2.43
N SER A 87 0.85 2.57 3.53
CA SER A 87 -0.37 3.41 3.55
C SER A 87 -1.40 2.91 2.52
N ASP A 88 -1.82 3.73 1.53
CA ASP A 88 -2.68 3.28 0.43
C ASP A 88 -2.08 2.10 -0.35
N GLY A 89 -0.75 2.05 -0.50
CA GLY A 89 -0.07 0.87 -1.05
C GLY A 89 -0.27 -0.38 -0.20
N GLY A 90 -0.36 -0.24 1.13
CA GLY A 90 -0.74 -1.31 2.04
C GLY A 90 -2.20 -1.76 1.85
N ASN A 91 -3.09 -0.79 1.59
CA ASN A 91 -4.49 -1.07 1.29
C ASN A 91 -4.64 -1.80 -0.06
N ILE A 92 -3.87 -1.39 -1.09
CA ILE A 92 -3.80 -2.08 -2.39
C ILE A 92 -3.31 -3.52 -2.20
N ALA A 93 -2.20 -3.70 -1.46
CA ALA A 93 -1.62 -5.01 -1.19
C ALA A 93 -2.60 -5.95 -0.48
N LEU A 94 -3.36 -5.41 0.49
CA LEU A 94 -4.36 -6.17 1.23
C LEU A 94 -5.54 -6.59 0.34
N VAL A 95 -6.11 -5.66 -0.45
CA VAL A 95 -7.18 -5.96 -1.41
C VAL A 95 -6.71 -6.98 -2.44
N PHE A 96 -5.49 -6.82 -2.95
CA PHE A 96 -4.89 -7.77 -3.89
C PHE A 96 -4.74 -9.17 -3.28
N ALA A 97 -4.22 -9.27 -2.05
CA ALA A 97 -4.01 -10.54 -1.38
C ALA A 97 -5.32 -11.25 -1.02
N LEU A 98 -6.40 -10.51 -0.72
CA LEU A 98 -7.73 -11.07 -0.50
C LEU A 98 -8.34 -11.62 -1.80
N ALA A 99 -8.11 -10.95 -2.94
CA ALA A 99 -8.65 -11.36 -4.23
C ALA A 99 -7.82 -12.47 -4.90
N HIS A 100 -6.50 -12.46 -4.71
CA HIS A 100 -5.53 -13.32 -5.41
C HIS A 100 -4.46 -13.86 -4.44
N PRO A 101 -4.85 -14.62 -3.39
CA PRO A 101 -3.91 -15.11 -2.37
C PRO A 101 -2.81 -16.00 -2.96
N GLU A 102 -3.10 -16.72 -4.05
CA GLU A 102 -2.14 -17.58 -4.76
C GLU A 102 -1.01 -16.79 -5.43
N ARG A 103 -1.23 -15.49 -5.71
CA ARG A 103 -0.25 -14.61 -6.33
C ARG A 103 0.70 -13.96 -5.32
N VAL A 104 0.42 -14.10 -4.01
CA VAL A 104 1.20 -13.46 -2.94
C VAL A 104 2.00 -14.48 -2.14
N GLY A 105 3.32 -14.33 -2.10
CA GLY A 105 4.23 -15.15 -1.30
C GLY A 105 4.14 -14.83 0.18
N LYS A 106 4.53 -13.62 0.54
CA LYS A 106 4.41 -13.00 1.87
C LYS A 106 3.89 -11.58 1.71
N LEU A 107 3.10 -11.10 2.67
CA LEU A 107 2.48 -9.79 2.65
C LEU A 107 3.03 -8.91 3.79
N VAL A 108 3.44 -7.69 3.48
CA VAL A 108 3.85 -6.69 4.48
C VAL A 108 2.96 -5.46 4.35
N LEU A 109 2.23 -5.16 5.42
CA LEU A 109 1.30 -4.03 5.52
C LEU A 109 1.89 -2.96 6.43
N ASN A 110 2.46 -1.90 5.86
CA ASN A 110 3.00 -0.78 6.61
C ASN A 110 2.00 0.38 6.68
N GLY A 111 1.44 0.65 7.86
CA GLY A 111 0.52 1.75 8.08
C GLY A 111 -0.77 1.66 7.25
N ALA A 112 -1.26 0.44 6.97
CA ALA A 112 -2.52 0.21 6.27
C ALA A 112 -3.73 0.47 7.19
N ASN A 113 -4.88 0.72 6.57
CA ASN A 113 -6.17 0.87 7.27
C ASN A 113 -7.30 0.18 6.51
N LEU A 114 -8.30 -0.30 7.22
CA LEU A 114 -9.48 -0.95 6.62
C LEU A 114 -10.53 0.06 6.17
N ASP A 115 -10.60 1.18 6.86
CA ASP A 115 -11.51 2.30 6.58
C ASP A 115 -11.00 3.61 7.22
N GLY A 116 -11.66 4.73 6.93
CA GLY A 116 -11.28 6.05 7.45
C GLY A 116 -11.39 6.19 9.00
N ARG A 117 -12.10 5.28 9.69
CA ARG A 117 -12.20 5.29 11.17
C ARG A 117 -10.91 4.83 11.82
N GLY A 118 -10.07 4.09 11.08
CA GLY A 118 -8.73 3.67 11.49
C GLY A 118 -7.75 4.83 11.61
N VAL A 119 -7.97 5.92 10.90
CA VAL A 119 -7.11 7.12 10.90
C VAL A 119 -7.44 8.01 12.11
N ARG A 120 -6.44 8.70 12.68
CA ARG A 120 -6.66 9.68 13.75
C ARG A 120 -7.56 10.82 13.26
N ALA A 121 -8.54 11.24 14.05
CA ALA A 121 -9.51 12.25 13.66
C ALA A 121 -8.87 13.59 13.26
N SER A 122 -7.76 13.99 13.92
CA SER A 122 -7.00 15.19 13.59
C SER A 122 -6.44 15.19 12.16
N VAL A 123 -6.25 14.01 11.56
CA VAL A 123 -5.80 13.82 10.17
C VAL A 123 -7.00 13.61 9.24
N GLN A 124 -7.94 12.74 9.64
CA GLN A 124 -9.06 12.35 8.78
C GLN A 124 -10.05 13.49 8.52
N LEU A 125 -10.37 14.32 9.52
CA LEU A 125 -11.35 15.40 9.36
C LEU A 125 -10.92 16.44 8.30
N PRO A 126 -9.68 16.97 8.28
CA PRO A 126 -9.21 17.82 7.19
C PRO A 126 -9.25 17.16 5.81
N ILE A 127 -8.94 15.85 5.73
CA ILE A 127 -9.00 15.09 4.47
C ILE A 127 -10.44 15.04 3.95
N VAL A 128 -11.41 14.71 4.80
CA VAL A 128 -12.84 14.67 4.44
C VAL A 128 -13.33 16.05 4.00
N ALA A 129 -12.97 17.11 4.72
CA ALA A 129 -13.32 18.48 4.35
C ALA A 129 -12.72 18.88 3.00
N GLY A 130 -11.44 18.57 2.78
CA GLY A 130 -10.75 18.80 1.51
C GLY A 130 -11.35 18.02 0.35
N TYR A 131 -11.71 16.75 0.57
CA TYR A 131 -12.40 15.90 -0.41
C TYR A 131 -13.75 16.51 -0.83
N ARG A 132 -14.59 16.91 0.13
CA ARG A 132 -15.88 17.53 -0.13
C ARG A 132 -15.74 18.82 -0.93
N ALA A 133 -14.82 19.69 -0.53
CA ALA A 133 -14.53 20.94 -1.24
C ALA A 133 -14.05 20.66 -2.67
N ALA A 134 -13.07 19.77 -2.85
CA ALA A 134 -12.54 19.42 -4.17
C ALA A 134 -13.63 18.80 -5.08
N SER A 135 -14.50 17.95 -4.54
CA SER A 135 -15.60 17.31 -5.27
C SER A 135 -16.63 18.31 -5.79
N LEU A 136 -16.93 19.38 -5.03
CA LEU A 136 -17.84 20.46 -5.47
C LEU A 136 -17.32 21.18 -6.72
N PHE A 137 -16.01 21.35 -6.83
CA PHE A 137 -15.38 22.07 -7.94
C PHE A 137 -14.84 21.15 -9.04
N GLY A 138 -14.85 19.84 -8.86
CA GLY A 138 -14.28 18.85 -9.78
C GLY A 138 -14.89 18.84 -11.19
N ARG A 139 -16.15 19.25 -11.31
CA ARG A 139 -16.81 19.40 -12.62
C ARG A 139 -16.30 20.59 -13.44
N ARG A 140 -15.67 21.59 -12.78
CA ARG A 140 -15.25 22.86 -13.40
C ARG A 140 -13.72 22.99 -13.49
N SER A 141 -12.98 22.15 -12.78
CA SER A 141 -11.53 22.22 -12.69
C SER A 141 -10.92 20.82 -12.67
N GLU A 142 -10.04 20.54 -13.63
CA GLU A 142 -9.30 19.28 -13.67
C GLU A 142 -8.42 19.10 -12.41
N GLN A 143 -7.81 20.17 -11.94
CA GLN A 143 -7.01 20.15 -10.71
C GLN A 143 -7.87 19.77 -9.48
N ALA A 144 -9.09 20.33 -9.37
CA ALA A 144 -10.00 19.98 -8.29
C ALA A 144 -10.48 18.52 -8.42
N ARG A 145 -10.72 18.03 -9.64
CA ARG A 145 -11.06 16.62 -9.88
C ARG A 145 -9.94 15.70 -9.45
N ARG A 146 -8.70 15.94 -9.87
CA ARG A 146 -7.52 15.14 -9.46
C ARG A 146 -7.34 15.15 -7.94
N LYS A 147 -7.51 16.32 -7.30
CA LYS A 147 -7.46 16.43 -5.84
C LYS A 147 -8.58 15.62 -5.17
N ALA A 148 -9.80 15.65 -5.73
CA ALA A 148 -10.91 14.85 -5.22
C ALA A 148 -10.63 13.34 -5.39
N GLU A 149 -10.08 12.89 -6.51
CA GLU A 149 -9.67 11.50 -6.72
C GLU A 149 -8.65 11.06 -5.66
N MET A 150 -7.57 11.83 -5.47
CA MET A 150 -6.52 11.52 -4.50
C MET A 150 -7.04 11.45 -3.05
N LEU A 151 -7.83 12.44 -2.63
CA LEU A 151 -8.43 12.45 -1.29
C LEU A 151 -9.53 11.40 -1.16
N GLY A 152 -10.19 11.06 -2.28
CA GLY A 152 -11.23 10.04 -2.36
C GLY A 152 -10.75 8.65 -1.93
N LEU A 153 -9.51 8.28 -2.27
CA LEU A 153 -8.90 7.02 -1.82
C LEU A 153 -8.87 6.91 -0.29
N MET A 154 -8.56 8.02 0.40
CA MET A 154 -8.47 8.06 1.87
C MET A 154 -9.82 8.20 2.56
N VAL A 155 -10.88 8.58 1.83
CA VAL A 155 -12.24 8.82 2.39
C VAL A 155 -13.17 7.65 2.09
N ASN A 156 -13.08 7.07 0.89
CA ASN A 156 -14.05 6.12 0.37
C ASN A 156 -13.52 4.68 0.29
N ASP A 157 -12.21 4.49 0.41
CA ASP A 157 -11.55 3.20 0.25
C ASP A 157 -10.72 2.81 1.50
N PRO A 158 -10.36 1.51 1.66
CA PRO A 158 -10.83 0.36 0.87
C PRO A 158 -12.18 -0.20 1.35
N ASN A 159 -12.65 0.17 2.58
CA ASN A 159 -13.88 -0.32 3.24
C ASN A 159 -13.93 -1.86 3.32
N ILE A 160 -12.93 -2.44 3.98
CA ILE A 160 -12.82 -3.88 4.24
C ILE A 160 -13.40 -4.17 5.64
N ALA A 161 -14.29 -5.15 5.75
CA ALA A 161 -14.74 -5.62 7.05
C ALA A 161 -13.63 -6.48 7.71
N PRO A 162 -13.37 -6.34 9.02
CA PRO A 162 -12.38 -7.18 9.71
C PRO A 162 -12.61 -8.69 9.53
N ALA A 163 -13.86 -9.12 9.39
CA ALA A 163 -14.21 -10.51 9.15
C ALA A 163 -13.66 -11.06 7.81
N GLU A 164 -13.51 -10.21 6.78
CA GLU A 164 -12.94 -10.63 5.49
C GLU A 164 -11.46 -11.05 5.63
N LEU A 165 -10.76 -10.52 6.62
CA LEU A 165 -9.34 -10.83 6.85
C LEU A 165 -9.13 -12.26 7.41
N ALA A 166 -10.17 -12.88 7.96
CA ALA A 166 -10.10 -14.24 8.49
C ALA A 166 -9.83 -15.30 7.40
N GLU A 167 -10.11 -14.96 6.13
CA GLU A 167 -9.88 -15.84 4.99
C GLU A 167 -8.47 -15.68 4.39
N LEU A 168 -7.69 -14.71 4.87
CA LEU A 168 -6.35 -14.43 4.35
C LEU A 168 -5.33 -15.45 4.86
N GLY A 169 -5.10 -16.50 4.07
CA GLY A 169 -4.12 -17.56 4.36
C GLY A 169 -2.65 -17.22 4.06
N VAL A 170 -2.38 -15.99 3.59
CA VAL A 170 -1.02 -15.54 3.22
C VAL A 170 -0.24 -15.14 4.48
N PRO A 171 1.01 -15.61 4.67
CA PRO A 171 1.85 -15.12 5.76
C PRO A 171 1.95 -13.61 5.72
N THR A 172 1.55 -12.93 6.81
CA THR A 172 1.39 -11.48 6.84
C THR A 172 2.15 -10.86 8.01
N LEU A 173 2.89 -9.78 7.73
CA LEU A 173 3.46 -8.87 8.71
C LEU A 173 2.69 -7.54 8.68
N VAL A 174 2.10 -7.15 9.80
CA VAL A 174 1.52 -5.82 10.00
C VAL A 174 2.54 -4.98 10.76
N VAL A 175 2.99 -3.87 10.18
CA VAL A 175 3.99 -2.99 10.78
C VAL A 175 3.53 -1.53 10.76
N ALA A 176 3.78 -0.79 11.84
CA ALA A 176 3.44 0.63 11.97
C ALA A 176 4.46 1.38 12.80
N GLY A 177 4.47 2.69 12.69
CA GLY A 177 5.22 3.56 13.59
C GLY A 177 4.59 3.64 14.99
N THR A 178 5.40 3.82 16.03
CA THR A 178 4.89 4.01 17.41
C THR A 178 4.04 5.28 17.55
N ARG A 179 4.19 6.25 16.64
CA ARG A 179 3.44 7.52 16.56
C ARG A 179 2.73 7.69 15.23
N ASP A 180 2.21 6.58 14.68
CA ASP A 180 1.52 6.56 13.38
C ASP A 180 0.23 7.41 13.40
N ILE A 181 -0.18 7.88 12.21
CA ILE A 181 -1.50 8.50 11.98
C ILE A 181 -2.62 7.45 12.00
N ILE A 182 -2.31 6.19 11.70
CA ILE A 182 -3.22 5.07 11.92
C ILE A 182 -3.26 4.80 13.43
N LYS A 183 -4.46 4.65 13.98
CA LYS A 183 -4.62 4.35 15.40
C LYS A 183 -4.00 2.99 15.73
N GLU A 184 -3.22 2.92 16.80
CA GLU A 184 -2.61 1.67 17.24
C GLU A 184 -3.66 0.54 17.39
N ALA A 185 -4.81 0.85 17.98
CA ALA A 185 -5.91 -0.11 18.13
C ALA A 185 -6.38 -0.66 16.76
N HIS A 186 -6.35 0.16 15.70
CA HIS A 186 -6.73 -0.27 14.36
C HIS A 186 -5.65 -1.16 13.72
N THR A 187 -4.38 -0.82 13.89
CA THR A 187 -3.25 -1.67 13.47
C THR A 187 -3.30 -3.04 14.15
N ARG A 188 -3.57 -3.05 15.48
CA ARG A 188 -3.76 -4.30 16.23
C ARG A 188 -4.99 -5.09 15.78
N LEU A 189 -6.09 -4.41 15.45
CA LEU A 189 -7.29 -5.05 14.90
C LEU A 189 -6.96 -5.76 13.58
N ILE A 190 -6.23 -5.11 12.65
CA ILE A 190 -5.81 -5.74 11.38
C ILE A 190 -5.01 -7.02 11.67
N ALA A 191 -3.98 -6.93 12.51
CA ALA A 191 -3.15 -8.07 12.84
C ALA A 191 -3.92 -9.21 13.53
N ALA A 192 -4.84 -8.88 14.44
CA ALA A 192 -5.65 -9.87 15.15
C ALA A 192 -6.71 -10.53 14.25
N SER A 193 -7.10 -9.88 13.16
CA SER A 193 -8.12 -10.39 12.22
C SER A 193 -7.52 -11.31 11.14
N ILE A 194 -6.20 -11.28 10.93
CA ILE A 194 -5.51 -12.13 9.95
C ILE A 194 -4.93 -13.36 10.66
N PRO A 195 -5.23 -14.59 10.21
CA PRO A 195 -4.67 -15.80 10.80
C PRO A 195 -3.13 -15.79 10.82
N ASN A 196 -2.53 -16.00 11.99
CA ASN A 196 -1.09 -16.09 12.18
C ASN A 196 -0.29 -14.85 11.71
N ALA A 197 -0.90 -13.68 11.65
CA ALA A 197 -0.18 -12.46 11.32
C ALA A 197 0.82 -12.09 12.41
N GLN A 198 1.99 -11.63 11.98
CA GLN A 198 2.97 -11.00 12.87
C GLN A 198 2.67 -9.51 12.98
N LEU A 199 2.88 -8.94 14.17
CA LEU A 199 2.72 -7.51 14.44
C LEU A 199 4.02 -6.92 14.96
N ALA A 200 4.44 -5.80 14.36
CA ALA A 200 5.61 -5.05 14.80
C ALA A 200 5.34 -3.55 14.86
N PHE A 201 5.96 -2.88 15.83
CA PHE A 201 6.02 -1.42 15.90
C PHE A 201 7.47 -0.97 15.79
N VAL A 202 7.73 -0.02 14.91
CA VAL A 202 9.04 0.64 14.72
C VAL A 202 8.96 2.03 15.31
N GLU A 203 10.00 2.45 16.04
CA GLU A 203 10.05 3.79 16.61
C GLU A 203 10.00 4.84 15.50
N GLY A 204 8.97 5.70 15.51
CA GLY A 204 8.77 6.74 14.51
C GLY A 204 7.31 7.04 14.20
N ASP A 205 7.11 7.86 13.16
CA ASP A 205 5.78 8.27 12.67
C ASP A 205 5.29 7.34 11.54
N HIS A 206 4.27 7.78 10.80
CA HIS A 206 3.71 7.04 9.65
C HIS A 206 4.73 6.68 8.57
N PHE A 207 5.83 7.42 8.47
CA PHE A 207 6.84 7.28 7.42
C PHE A 207 8.06 6.45 7.88
N VAL A 208 7.88 5.48 8.78
CA VAL A 208 8.98 4.69 9.36
C VAL A 208 9.86 4.00 8.33
N ALA A 209 9.31 3.52 7.21
CA ALA A 209 10.07 2.89 6.14
C ALA A 209 11.13 3.83 5.54
N HIS A 210 10.81 5.14 5.45
CA HIS A 210 11.70 6.16 4.91
C HIS A 210 12.57 6.84 5.98
N LYS A 211 11.98 7.14 7.17
CA LYS A 211 12.67 7.91 8.22
C LYS A 211 13.50 7.05 9.18
N SER A 212 13.15 5.79 9.34
CA SER A 212 13.83 4.82 10.21
C SER A 212 14.18 3.54 9.42
N PRO A 213 14.83 3.65 8.23
CA PRO A 213 14.95 2.54 7.29
C PRO A 213 15.71 1.34 7.88
N GLY A 214 16.73 1.55 8.70
CA GLY A 214 17.50 0.47 9.32
C GLY A 214 16.64 -0.43 10.18
N ALA A 215 15.86 0.13 11.11
CA ALA A 215 14.97 -0.62 11.99
C ALA A 215 13.82 -1.27 11.22
N PHE A 216 13.21 -0.52 10.28
CA PHE A 216 12.13 -1.04 9.43
C PHE A 216 12.62 -2.22 8.58
N ASN A 217 13.73 -2.07 7.87
CA ASN A 217 14.28 -3.11 7.01
C ASN A 217 14.67 -4.37 7.80
N ALA A 218 15.21 -4.23 9.00
CA ALA A 218 15.54 -5.38 9.85
C ALA A 218 14.30 -6.21 10.22
N VAL A 219 13.19 -5.55 10.56
CA VAL A 219 11.91 -6.22 10.86
C VAL A 219 11.36 -6.93 9.63
N VAL A 220 11.32 -6.23 8.49
CA VAL A 220 10.82 -6.81 7.22
C VAL A 220 11.71 -7.95 6.73
N GLU A 221 13.02 -7.79 6.80
CA GLU A 221 13.97 -8.83 6.40
C GLU A 221 13.83 -10.10 7.27
N GLY A 222 13.67 -9.92 8.59
CA GLY A 222 13.43 -11.05 9.52
C GLY A 222 12.17 -11.83 9.17
N PHE A 223 11.12 -11.15 8.70
CA PHE A 223 9.88 -11.78 8.24
C PHE A 223 10.00 -12.42 6.86
N LEU A 224 10.70 -11.77 5.91
CA LEU A 224 10.82 -12.28 4.54
C LEU A 224 11.73 -13.51 4.41
N ARG A 225 12.67 -13.72 5.33
CA ARG A 225 13.52 -14.93 5.35
C ARG A 225 12.66 -16.20 5.43
N PRO A 226 13.13 -17.34 4.87
CA PRO A 226 12.47 -18.64 4.96
C PRO A 226 12.20 -19.07 6.41
#